data_e064095e201f732a651734e405dd5df5
#
_entry.id   e064095e201f732a651734e405dd5df5
#
_cell.length_a   1.000
_cell.length_b   1.000
_cell.length_c   1.000
_cell.angle_alpha   90.00
_cell.angle_beta   90.00
_cell.angle_gamma   90.00
#
_symmetry.space_group_name_H-M   'P 1'
#
loop_
_entity.id
_entity.type
_entity.pdbx_description
1 polymer ?
#
loop_
_entity_poly.entity_id
_entity_poly.type
_entity_poly.pdbx_seq_one_letter_code
_entity_poly.pdbx_strand_id
1 'polypeptide(L)'
;MLFNKFNKNFILATFSNCFFFVNFSCFFLLPLFLDNLGYSKSDIGIIMATFGLSSILLTPYTSTLIDKYGKKILCIFALCLMFTSSFLFIHITNFYLILLLRIIQGVAFSIFFNSSSAIASNNLDDSDKQVGLSLFSSFTILSYFLGPFFSEKIIINVGFDEFFIYASLFSFVSLVLIIFVHEESNDKDSSIDTLSFFKIISENKIFNYLFANFLLASGFGVVMNFLSLFLKNNSLSVGFFFIAYSIVVSLSRIFLSSRFSSDKLFNKILIMLSLFSLSIFMLPYIGTKYDVVIFSIFFSLTYSLVYPFLSSITLSGKSKSLSGRLFGALNCSFSIGVNLMTLLYGFIAEIWGFNTMFQFSSCVIFLGIIFLIVRKRSTI
;
A
#
# COMPACT_ATOMS: atom_id res chain seq x y z
N MET A 1 28.24 1.08 -7.05
CA MET A 1 28.76 -0.26 -6.70
C MET A 1 27.65 -1.32 -6.46
N LEU A 2 26.53 -1.02 -5.80
CA LEU A 2 25.44 -2.00 -5.56
C LEU A 2 24.76 -2.52 -6.85
N PHE A 3 24.54 -1.66 -7.84
CA PHE A 3 23.86 -2.04 -9.09
C PHE A 3 24.69 -2.91 -10.05
N ASN A 4 26.02 -2.93 -9.92
CA ASN A 4 26.90 -3.74 -10.78
C ASN A 4 26.77 -5.26 -10.55
N LYS A 5 26.07 -5.67 -9.49
CA LYS A 5 25.80 -7.08 -9.18
C LYS A 5 24.55 -7.63 -9.87
N PHE A 6 23.63 -6.75 -10.29
CA PHE A 6 22.34 -7.14 -10.79
C PHE A 6 22.29 -7.05 -12.31
N ASN A 7 21.55 -7.96 -12.93
CA ASN A 7 21.38 -7.95 -14.38
C ASN A 7 20.52 -6.74 -14.84
N LYS A 8 20.63 -6.38 -16.11
CA LYS A 8 19.93 -5.24 -16.71
C LYS A 8 18.41 -5.35 -16.55
N ASN A 9 17.84 -6.55 -16.67
CA ASN A 9 16.39 -6.78 -16.57
C ASN A 9 15.86 -6.48 -15.18
N PHE A 10 16.58 -6.91 -14.12
CA PHE A 10 16.23 -6.59 -12.75
C PHE A 10 16.24 -5.07 -12.48
N ILE A 11 17.29 -4.39 -13.00
CA ILE A 11 17.43 -2.93 -12.84
C ILE A 11 16.27 -2.21 -13.53
N LEU A 12 15.97 -2.56 -14.79
CA LEU A 12 14.85 -1.98 -15.54
C LEU A 12 13.50 -2.24 -14.86
N ALA A 13 13.27 -3.46 -14.37
CA ALA A 13 12.05 -3.81 -13.65
C ALA A 13 11.93 -3.01 -12.34
N THR A 14 13.03 -2.81 -11.61
CA THR A 14 13.05 -2.04 -10.35
C THR A 14 12.73 -0.56 -10.59
N PHE A 15 13.32 0.06 -11.60
CA PHE A 15 13.00 1.45 -11.95
C PHE A 15 11.59 1.60 -12.52
N SER A 16 11.14 0.66 -13.37
CA SER A 16 9.75 0.64 -13.85
C SER A 16 8.76 0.55 -12.67
N ASN A 17 9.01 -0.33 -11.72
CA ASN A 17 8.22 -0.43 -10.48
C ASN A 17 8.24 0.89 -9.69
N CYS A 18 9.40 1.53 -9.54
CA CYS A 18 9.50 2.82 -8.89
C CYS A 18 8.58 3.86 -9.53
N PHE A 19 8.68 4.06 -10.84
CA PHE A 19 7.87 5.04 -11.56
C PHE A 19 6.37 4.72 -11.54
N PHE A 20 5.99 3.44 -11.63
CA PHE A 20 4.61 3.02 -11.45
C PHE A 20 4.08 3.42 -10.07
N PHE A 21 4.86 3.15 -9.01
CA PHE A 21 4.46 3.49 -7.65
C PHE A 21 4.52 5.00 -7.36
N VAL A 22 5.32 5.79 -8.09
CA VAL A 22 5.23 7.25 -8.05
C VAL A 22 3.87 7.70 -8.61
N ASN A 23 3.42 7.19 -9.76
CA ASN A 23 2.07 7.45 -10.26
C ASN A 23 1.02 7.06 -9.22
N PHE A 24 1.07 5.83 -8.71
CA PHE A 24 0.12 5.34 -7.70
C PHE A 24 0.05 6.25 -6.48
N SER A 25 1.19 6.67 -5.94
CA SER A 25 1.25 7.49 -4.73
C SER A 25 0.85 8.96 -4.96
N CYS A 26 0.93 9.47 -6.19
CA CYS A 26 0.32 10.76 -6.55
C CYS A 26 -1.17 10.77 -6.19
N PHE A 27 -1.88 9.68 -6.41
CA PHE A 27 -3.31 9.56 -6.12
C PHE A 27 -3.68 9.52 -4.62
N PHE A 28 -2.72 9.55 -3.71
CA PHE A 28 -2.98 9.88 -2.30
C PHE A 28 -3.48 11.33 -2.12
N LEU A 29 -3.26 12.20 -3.12
CA LEU A 29 -3.79 13.56 -3.15
C LEU A 29 -5.08 13.70 -4.00
N LEU A 30 -5.57 12.61 -4.59
CA LEU A 30 -6.86 12.61 -5.30
C LEU A 30 -8.03 13.14 -4.44
N PRO A 31 -8.11 12.87 -3.13
CA PRO A 31 -9.13 13.45 -2.28
C PRO A 31 -9.21 14.98 -2.34
N LEU A 32 -8.07 15.68 -2.53
CA LEU A 32 -8.04 17.14 -2.67
C LEU A 32 -8.76 17.61 -3.95
N PHE A 33 -8.61 16.87 -5.04
CA PHE A 33 -9.31 17.12 -6.31
C PHE A 33 -10.81 16.88 -6.15
N LEU A 34 -11.21 15.77 -5.52
CA LEU A 34 -12.60 15.42 -5.31
C LEU A 34 -13.32 16.43 -4.41
N ASP A 35 -12.65 16.89 -3.35
CA ASP A 35 -13.14 17.97 -2.48
C ASP A 35 -13.32 19.30 -3.24
N ASN A 36 -12.37 19.62 -4.14
CA ASN A 36 -12.47 20.81 -5.00
C ASN A 36 -13.62 20.72 -6.00
N LEU A 37 -14.05 19.53 -6.39
CA LEU A 37 -15.25 19.30 -7.21
C LEU A 37 -16.55 19.32 -6.39
N GLY A 38 -16.47 19.45 -5.05
CA GLY A 38 -17.63 19.49 -4.15
C GLY A 38 -18.19 18.12 -3.76
N TYR A 39 -17.43 17.04 -3.95
CA TYR A 39 -17.85 15.72 -3.49
C TYR A 39 -17.88 15.63 -1.96
N SER A 40 -18.87 14.90 -1.43
CA SER A 40 -18.97 14.60 -0.01
C SER A 40 -17.81 13.69 0.47
N LYS A 41 -17.53 13.69 1.76
CA LYS A 41 -16.46 12.82 2.32
C LYS A 41 -16.81 11.34 2.16
N SER A 42 -18.09 10.99 2.15
CA SER A 42 -18.58 9.64 1.86
C SER A 42 -18.32 9.27 0.39
N ASP A 43 -18.57 10.15 -0.56
CA ASP A 43 -18.25 9.91 -1.98
C ASP A 43 -16.75 9.73 -2.19
N ILE A 44 -15.94 10.56 -1.54
CA ILE A 44 -14.47 10.43 -1.57
C ILE A 44 -14.05 9.07 -1.01
N GLY A 45 -14.64 8.64 0.11
CA GLY A 45 -14.38 7.32 0.69
C GLY A 45 -14.73 6.17 -0.27
N ILE A 46 -15.87 6.25 -0.95
CA ILE A 46 -16.30 5.28 -1.97
C ILE A 46 -15.30 5.23 -3.13
N ILE A 47 -14.96 6.39 -3.69
CA ILE A 47 -14.02 6.50 -4.82
C ILE A 47 -12.65 5.94 -4.46
N MET A 48 -12.13 6.28 -3.26
CA MET A 48 -10.82 5.80 -2.82
C MET A 48 -10.82 4.29 -2.56
N ALA A 49 -11.86 3.76 -1.93
CA ALA A 49 -12.00 2.33 -1.66
C ALA A 49 -12.18 1.49 -2.94
N THR A 50 -12.84 2.02 -3.97
CA THR A 50 -13.12 1.32 -5.23
C THR A 50 -11.85 0.83 -5.92
N PHE A 51 -10.77 1.62 -5.90
CA PHE A 51 -9.46 1.22 -6.43
C PHE A 51 -8.96 -0.09 -5.80
N GLY A 52 -8.93 -0.17 -4.48
CA GLY A 52 -8.38 -1.32 -3.82
C GLY A 52 -9.31 -2.53 -3.84
N LEU A 53 -10.62 -2.34 -3.79
CA LEU A 53 -11.59 -3.42 -3.91
C LEU A 53 -11.50 -4.09 -5.29
N SER A 54 -11.39 -3.32 -6.37
CA SER A 54 -11.20 -3.87 -7.71
C SER A 54 -9.87 -4.61 -7.86
N SER A 55 -8.79 -4.11 -7.24
CA SER A 55 -7.50 -4.78 -7.20
C SER A 55 -7.57 -6.13 -6.49
N ILE A 56 -8.23 -6.19 -5.31
CA ILE A 56 -8.37 -7.44 -4.54
C ILE A 56 -9.14 -8.49 -5.33
N LEU A 57 -10.25 -8.11 -5.95
CA LEU A 57 -11.09 -9.03 -6.71
C LEU A 57 -10.34 -9.67 -7.89
N LEU A 58 -9.40 -8.94 -8.50
CA LEU A 58 -8.64 -9.46 -9.64
C LEU A 58 -7.39 -10.26 -9.23
N THR A 59 -6.84 -10.01 -8.06
CA THR A 59 -5.58 -10.65 -7.61
C THR A 59 -5.56 -12.18 -7.76
N PRO A 60 -6.61 -12.96 -7.44
CA PRO A 60 -6.60 -14.41 -7.63
C PRO A 60 -6.46 -14.87 -9.09
N TYR A 61 -6.88 -14.02 -10.02
CA TYR A 61 -6.85 -14.34 -11.46
C TYR A 61 -5.55 -13.90 -12.13
N THR A 62 -4.76 -13.05 -11.50
CA THR A 62 -3.53 -12.50 -12.11
C THR A 62 -2.48 -13.56 -12.37
N SER A 63 -2.35 -14.60 -11.53
CA SER A 63 -1.42 -15.71 -11.75
C SER A 63 -1.75 -16.49 -13.03
N THR A 64 -3.03 -16.83 -13.23
CA THR A 64 -3.48 -17.52 -14.43
C THR A 64 -3.32 -16.69 -15.70
N LEU A 65 -3.50 -15.36 -15.59
CA LEU A 65 -3.23 -14.44 -16.70
C LEU A 65 -1.73 -14.39 -17.02
N ILE A 66 -0.87 -14.35 -15.99
CA ILE A 66 0.60 -14.36 -16.13
C ILE A 66 1.06 -15.63 -16.86
N ASP A 67 0.54 -16.79 -16.46
CA ASP A 67 0.89 -18.08 -17.07
C ASP A 67 0.43 -18.17 -18.54
N LYS A 68 -0.68 -17.50 -18.86
CA LYS A 68 -1.25 -17.54 -20.21
C LYS A 68 -0.61 -16.56 -21.19
N TYR A 69 -0.33 -15.32 -20.74
CA TYR A 69 0.05 -14.22 -21.63
C TYR A 69 1.51 -13.75 -21.43
N GLY A 70 2.19 -14.21 -20.37
CA GLY A 70 3.53 -13.76 -20.01
C GLY A 70 3.54 -12.48 -19.16
N LYS A 71 4.57 -12.36 -18.35
CA LYS A 71 4.70 -11.29 -17.35
C LYS A 71 4.89 -9.91 -17.98
N LYS A 72 5.74 -9.82 -19.02
CA LYS A 72 6.06 -8.57 -19.71
C LYS A 72 4.84 -7.98 -20.42
N ILE A 73 4.09 -8.80 -21.16
CA ILE A 73 2.90 -8.36 -21.88
C ILE A 73 1.85 -7.81 -20.93
N LEU A 74 1.66 -8.47 -19.80
CA LEU A 74 0.73 -8.01 -18.77
C LEU A 74 1.20 -6.74 -18.08
N CYS A 75 2.50 -6.56 -17.81
CA CYS A 75 3.03 -5.28 -17.34
C CYS A 75 2.74 -4.14 -18.32
N ILE A 76 2.99 -4.36 -19.63
CA ILE A 76 2.71 -3.35 -20.68
C ILE A 76 1.21 -3.00 -20.69
N PHE A 77 0.33 -4.01 -20.70
CA PHE A 77 -1.11 -3.82 -20.68
C PHE A 77 -1.56 -3.02 -19.46
N ALA A 78 -1.09 -3.39 -18.26
CA ALA A 78 -1.40 -2.70 -17.02
C ALA A 78 -0.91 -1.24 -17.02
N LEU A 79 0.29 -0.99 -17.55
CA LEU A 79 0.84 0.36 -17.64
C LEU A 79 0.10 1.23 -18.65
N CYS A 80 -0.38 0.67 -19.77
CA CYS A 80 -1.26 1.37 -20.70
C CYS A 80 -2.59 1.75 -20.00
N LEU A 81 -3.20 0.83 -19.25
CA LEU A 81 -4.42 1.13 -18.47
C LEU A 81 -4.18 2.20 -17.42
N MET A 82 -3.03 2.13 -16.70
CA MET A 82 -2.70 3.10 -15.66
C MET A 82 -2.42 4.49 -16.25
N PHE A 83 -1.68 4.56 -17.36
CA PHE A 83 -1.40 5.80 -18.08
C PHE A 83 -2.70 6.46 -18.57
N THR A 84 -3.51 5.70 -19.32
CA THR A 84 -4.75 6.23 -19.92
C THR A 84 -5.76 6.66 -18.87
N SER A 85 -5.96 5.86 -17.82
CA SER A 85 -6.87 6.21 -16.73
C SER A 85 -6.38 7.44 -15.94
N SER A 86 -5.07 7.55 -15.66
CA SER A 86 -4.50 8.72 -14.98
C SER A 86 -4.64 9.99 -15.81
N PHE A 87 -4.44 9.90 -17.13
CA PHE A 87 -4.58 11.04 -18.05
C PHE A 87 -6.04 11.49 -18.20
N LEU A 88 -6.98 10.54 -18.27
CA LEU A 88 -8.40 10.86 -18.45
C LEU A 88 -9.02 11.60 -17.27
N PHE A 89 -8.42 11.58 -16.08
CA PHE A 89 -8.89 12.39 -14.94
C PHE A 89 -8.93 13.90 -15.24
N ILE A 90 -8.17 14.40 -16.21
CA ILE A 90 -8.17 15.82 -16.62
C ILE A 90 -9.56 16.24 -17.10
N HIS A 91 -10.28 15.35 -17.79
CA HIS A 91 -11.55 15.67 -18.46
C HIS A 91 -12.77 15.11 -17.74
N ILE A 92 -12.59 14.36 -16.67
CA ILE A 92 -13.68 13.61 -16.04
C ILE A 92 -13.96 14.15 -14.63
N THR A 93 -15.15 14.71 -14.49
CA THR A 93 -15.66 15.22 -13.21
C THR A 93 -16.89 14.43 -12.71
N ASN A 94 -17.48 13.57 -13.55
CA ASN A 94 -18.67 12.79 -13.19
C ASN A 94 -18.32 11.64 -12.26
N PHE A 95 -19.09 11.46 -11.17
CA PHE A 95 -18.88 10.46 -10.14
C PHE A 95 -18.71 9.02 -10.68
N TYR A 96 -19.62 8.58 -11.54
CA TYR A 96 -19.61 7.21 -12.06
C TYR A 96 -18.42 6.96 -13.01
N LEU A 97 -18.01 7.97 -13.78
CA LEU A 97 -16.84 7.88 -14.64
C LEU A 97 -15.54 7.86 -13.80
N ILE A 98 -15.47 8.64 -12.73
CA ILE A 98 -14.38 8.59 -11.76
C ILE A 98 -14.28 7.19 -11.12
N LEU A 99 -15.41 6.60 -10.71
CA LEU A 99 -15.45 5.23 -10.20
C LEU A 99 -14.91 4.23 -11.24
N LEU A 100 -15.32 4.36 -12.50
CA LEU A 100 -14.83 3.51 -13.59
C LEU A 100 -13.30 3.64 -13.75
N LEU A 101 -12.76 4.87 -13.74
CA LEU A 101 -11.32 5.10 -13.78
C LEU A 101 -10.61 4.45 -12.58
N ARG A 102 -11.17 4.53 -11.38
CA ARG A 102 -10.61 3.89 -10.18
C ARG A 102 -10.64 2.37 -10.26
N ILE A 103 -11.68 1.78 -10.86
CA ILE A 103 -11.73 0.34 -11.15
C ILE A 103 -10.60 -0.04 -12.12
N ILE A 104 -10.45 0.70 -13.22
CA ILE A 104 -9.39 0.45 -14.21
C ILE A 104 -8.00 0.56 -13.56
N GLN A 105 -7.76 1.58 -12.74
CA GLN A 105 -6.50 1.72 -12.00
C GLN A 105 -6.25 0.56 -11.03
N GLY A 106 -7.28 0.08 -10.32
CA GLY A 106 -7.15 -1.06 -9.40
C GLY A 106 -6.84 -2.37 -10.13
N VAL A 107 -7.48 -2.60 -11.28
CA VAL A 107 -7.16 -3.72 -12.19
C VAL A 107 -5.72 -3.63 -12.68
N ALA A 108 -5.30 -2.46 -13.16
CA ALA A 108 -3.94 -2.20 -13.60
C ALA A 108 -2.91 -2.44 -12.48
N PHE A 109 -3.20 -1.96 -11.28
CA PHE A 109 -2.35 -2.15 -10.11
C PHE A 109 -2.15 -3.64 -9.78
N SER A 110 -3.22 -4.42 -9.72
CA SER A 110 -3.14 -5.85 -9.41
C SER A 110 -2.29 -6.61 -10.45
N ILE A 111 -2.52 -6.36 -11.74
CA ILE A 111 -1.75 -6.99 -12.81
C ILE A 111 -0.29 -6.58 -12.76
N PHE A 112 0.00 -5.28 -12.67
CA PHE A 112 1.37 -4.78 -12.69
C PHE A 112 2.17 -5.25 -11.47
N PHE A 113 1.61 -5.13 -10.26
CA PHE A 113 2.30 -5.48 -9.01
C PHE A 113 2.74 -6.95 -9.00
N ASN A 114 1.85 -7.88 -9.40
CA ASN A 114 2.18 -9.29 -9.44
C ASN A 114 3.18 -9.61 -10.56
N SER A 115 2.97 -9.06 -11.76
CA SER A 115 3.86 -9.33 -12.91
C SER A 115 5.25 -8.74 -12.74
N SER A 116 5.37 -7.48 -12.26
CA SER A 116 6.66 -6.81 -12.04
C SER A 116 7.46 -7.46 -10.92
N SER A 117 6.79 -7.88 -9.83
CA SER A 117 7.43 -8.62 -8.74
C SER A 117 7.96 -9.98 -9.21
N ALA A 118 7.21 -10.66 -10.07
CA ALA A 118 7.65 -11.93 -10.67
C ALA A 118 8.83 -11.72 -11.64
N ILE A 119 8.82 -10.66 -12.47
CA ILE A 119 9.97 -10.31 -13.31
C ILE A 119 11.21 -10.05 -12.45
N ALA A 120 11.08 -9.22 -11.40
CA ALA A 120 12.20 -8.89 -10.51
C ALA A 120 12.76 -10.14 -9.83
N SER A 121 11.89 -11.01 -9.30
CA SER A 121 12.30 -12.24 -8.62
C SER A 121 13.01 -13.24 -9.53
N ASN A 122 12.55 -13.36 -10.78
CA ASN A 122 13.12 -14.31 -11.75
C ASN A 122 14.48 -13.88 -12.31
N ASN A 123 14.79 -12.59 -12.23
CA ASN A 123 16.05 -12.02 -12.70
C ASN A 123 17.10 -11.89 -11.57
N LEU A 124 16.95 -12.66 -10.49
CA LEU A 124 17.86 -12.68 -9.35
C LEU A 124 18.32 -14.12 -9.10
N ASP A 125 19.63 -14.28 -8.93
CA ASP A 125 20.21 -15.53 -8.45
C ASP A 125 19.79 -15.79 -6.99
N ASP A 126 19.71 -17.05 -6.58
CA ASP A 126 19.27 -17.43 -5.22
C ASP A 126 20.13 -16.79 -4.12
N SER A 127 21.44 -16.61 -4.37
CA SER A 127 22.36 -15.94 -3.44
C SER A 127 22.05 -14.45 -3.22
N ASP A 128 21.53 -13.75 -4.24
CA ASP A 128 21.30 -12.31 -4.22
C ASP A 128 19.82 -11.95 -4.10
N LYS A 129 18.93 -12.96 -4.09
CA LYS A 129 17.46 -12.78 -4.10
C LYS A 129 16.95 -11.95 -2.93
N GLN A 130 17.45 -12.19 -1.73
CA GLN A 130 17.04 -11.42 -0.54
C GLN A 130 17.42 -9.94 -0.66
N VAL A 131 18.65 -9.67 -1.09
CA VAL A 131 19.18 -8.31 -1.24
C VAL A 131 18.47 -7.59 -2.38
N GLY A 132 18.27 -8.27 -3.51
CA GLY A 132 17.59 -7.72 -4.68
C GLY A 132 16.14 -7.37 -4.39
N LEU A 133 15.35 -8.27 -3.79
CA LEU A 133 13.96 -7.99 -3.42
C LEU A 133 13.84 -6.89 -2.36
N SER A 134 14.81 -6.77 -1.45
CA SER A 134 14.87 -5.67 -0.50
C SER A 134 15.11 -4.33 -1.21
N LEU A 135 16.00 -4.31 -2.21
CA LEU A 135 16.26 -3.13 -3.04
C LEU A 135 14.99 -2.74 -3.83
N PHE A 136 14.35 -3.70 -4.51
CA PHE A 136 13.08 -3.50 -5.23
C PHE A 136 12.01 -2.88 -4.35
N SER A 137 11.82 -3.40 -3.13
CA SER A 137 10.87 -2.86 -2.16
C SER A 137 11.26 -1.46 -1.65
N SER A 138 12.56 -1.17 -1.53
CA SER A 138 13.03 0.15 -1.10
C SER A 138 12.68 1.24 -2.11
N PHE A 139 12.75 0.94 -3.40
CA PHE A 139 12.31 1.86 -4.46
C PHE A 139 10.80 2.10 -4.43
N THR A 140 10.00 1.10 -4.06
CA THR A 140 8.56 1.29 -3.81
C THR A 140 8.30 2.27 -2.66
N ILE A 141 9.07 2.19 -1.56
CA ILE A 141 8.92 3.11 -0.43
C ILE A 141 9.34 4.53 -0.80
N LEU A 142 10.43 4.66 -1.57
CA LEU A 142 10.88 5.96 -2.09
C LEU A 142 9.79 6.64 -2.94
N SER A 143 9.02 5.86 -3.69
CA SER A 143 7.92 6.37 -4.51
C SER A 143 6.80 7.00 -3.67
N TYR A 144 6.54 6.48 -2.46
CA TYR A 144 5.55 7.05 -1.54
C TYR A 144 5.93 8.44 -0.99
N PHE A 145 7.20 8.80 -1.10
CA PHE A 145 7.65 10.17 -0.87
C PHE A 145 7.54 11.02 -2.15
N LEU A 146 8.12 10.53 -3.25
CA LEU A 146 8.24 11.31 -4.48
C LEU A 146 6.87 11.72 -5.04
N GLY A 147 5.92 10.79 -5.09
CA GLY A 147 4.59 11.04 -5.63
C GLY A 147 3.88 12.20 -4.92
N PRO A 148 3.53 12.10 -3.63
CA PRO A 148 2.81 13.17 -2.94
C PRO A 148 3.58 14.47 -2.83
N PHE A 149 4.91 14.42 -2.65
CA PHE A 149 5.74 15.62 -2.53
C PHE A 149 5.73 16.48 -3.79
N PHE A 150 5.91 15.86 -4.96
CA PHE A 150 5.83 16.59 -6.22
C PHE A 150 4.39 16.99 -6.54
N SER A 151 3.42 16.11 -6.28
CA SER A 151 2.00 16.37 -6.53
C SER A 151 1.47 17.58 -5.75
N GLU A 152 1.81 17.72 -4.48
CA GLU A 152 1.38 18.86 -3.67
C GLU A 152 1.91 20.18 -4.25
N LYS A 153 3.20 20.21 -4.63
CA LYS A 153 3.80 21.40 -5.24
C LYS A 153 3.15 21.75 -6.58
N ILE A 154 2.84 20.76 -7.40
CA ILE A 154 2.19 20.96 -8.69
C ILE A 154 0.77 21.49 -8.51
N ILE A 155 -0.01 20.87 -7.62
CA ILE A 155 -1.39 21.28 -7.33
C ILE A 155 -1.44 22.75 -6.85
N ILE A 156 -0.53 23.14 -5.96
CA ILE A 156 -0.50 24.49 -5.40
C ILE A 156 -0.07 25.55 -6.44
N ASN A 157 0.91 25.25 -7.29
CA ASN A 157 1.52 26.24 -8.17
C ASN A 157 0.87 26.30 -9.55
N VAL A 158 0.35 25.19 -10.07
CA VAL A 158 -0.08 25.05 -11.46
C VAL A 158 -1.52 24.55 -11.58
N GLY A 159 -1.93 23.58 -10.76
CA GLY A 159 -3.31 23.09 -10.72
C GLY A 159 -3.45 21.57 -10.85
N PHE A 160 -4.71 21.11 -10.94
CA PHE A 160 -5.02 19.68 -10.98
C PHE A 160 -4.81 19.06 -12.37
N ASP A 161 -4.99 19.81 -13.45
CA ASP A 161 -4.82 19.29 -14.80
C ASP A 161 -3.37 18.87 -15.02
N GLU A 162 -2.44 19.74 -14.66
CA GLU A 162 -1.01 19.47 -14.70
C GLU A 162 -0.61 18.35 -13.75
N PHE A 163 -1.22 18.28 -12.58
CA PHE A 163 -1.02 17.16 -11.65
C PHE A 163 -1.34 15.81 -12.32
N PHE A 164 -2.47 15.67 -13.03
CA PHE A 164 -2.81 14.43 -13.72
C PHE A 164 -1.90 14.13 -14.91
N ILE A 165 -1.43 15.17 -15.64
CA ILE A 165 -0.42 15.02 -16.69
C ILE A 165 0.86 14.45 -16.09
N TYR A 166 1.40 15.04 -15.03
CA TYR A 166 2.63 14.56 -14.38
C TYR A 166 2.46 13.15 -13.81
N ALA A 167 1.34 12.86 -13.15
CA ALA A 167 1.06 11.52 -12.68
C ALA A 167 1.04 10.50 -13.82
N SER A 168 0.40 10.81 -14.96
CA SER A 168 0.38 9.92 -16.12
C SER A 168 1.75 9.73 -16.74
N LEU A 169 2.59 10.78 -16.81
CA LEU A 169 3.95 10.69 -17.33
C LEU A 169 4.82 9.67 -16.59
N PHE A 170 4.65 9.51 -15.28
CA PHE A 170 5.37 8.49 -14.53
C PHE A 170 4.99 7.07 -14.99
N SER A 171 3.71 6.79 -15.26
CA SER A 171 3.30 5.52 -15.85
C SER A 171 3.86 5.33 -17.25
N PHE A 172 3.95 6.38 -18.04
CA PHE A 172 4.56 6.32 -19.37
C PHE A 172 6.06 6.00 -19.30
N VAL A 173 6.81 6.64 -18.40
CA VAL A 173 8.23 6.31 -18.18
C VAL A 173 8.38 4.85 -17.73
N SER A 174 7.53 4.39 -16.83
CA SER A 174 7.48 2.98 -16.41
C SER A 174 7.24 2.04 -17.60
N LEU A 175 6.33 2.40 -18.51
CA LEU A 175 6.02 1.64 -19.73
C LEU A 175 7.24 1.55 -20.66
N VAL A 176 7.93 2.67 -20.88
CA VAL A 176 9.14 2.70 -21.70
C VAL A 176 10.20 1.75 -21.11
N LEU A 177 10.42 1.78 -19.80
CA LEU A 177 11.42 0.93 -19.15
C LEU A 177 11.08 -0.56 -19.27
N ILE A 178 9.82 -0.96 -19.11
CA ILE A 178 9.42 -2.37 -19.16
C ILE A 178 9.50 -2.95 -20.58
N ILE A 179 9.36 -2.14 -21.61
CA ILE A 179 9.51 -2.56 -23.03
C ILE A 179 10.92 -3.11 -23.28
N PHE A 180 11.94 -2.56 -22.61
CA PHE A 180 13.33 -2.99 -22.76
C PHE A 180 13.71 -4.20 -21.88
N VAL A 181 12.82 -4.70 -21.03
CA VAL A 181 13.02 -5.95 -20.28
C VAL A 181 12.91 -7.13 -21.23
N HIS A 182 13.86 -8.05 -21.19
CA HIS A 182 13.79 -9.34 -21.90
C HIS A 182 13.14 -10.37 -20.98
N GLU A 183 12.06 -10.99 -21.45
CA GLU A 183 11.40 -12.08 -20.73
C GLU A 183 11.98 -13.41 -21.18
N GLU A 184 12.55 -14.16 -20.25
CA GLU A 184 12.88 -15.57 -20.47
C GLU A 184 11.64 -16.42 -20.20
N SER A 185 11.35 -17.37 -21.10
CA SER A 185 10.24 -18.31 -20.95
C SER A 185 10.47 -19.18 -19.73
N ASN A 186 9.65 -19.05 -18.70
CA ASN A 186 9.73 -19.86 -17.50
C ASN A 186 8.74 -20.99 -17.49
N ASP A 187 9.17 -22.09 -16.85
CA ASP A 187 8.35 -23.26 -16.59
C ASP A 187 7.07 -22.90 -15.84
N LYS A 188 5.99 -23.54 -16.26
CA LYS A 188 4.67 -23.41 -15.66
C LYS A 188 4.69 -23.92 -14.24
N ASP A 189 4.59 -23.03 -13.28
CA ASP A 189 4.44 -23.41 -11.89
C ASP A 189 2.96 -23.67 -11.56
N SER A 190 2.74 -24.68 -10.76
CA SER A 190 1.51 -25.40 -10.51
C SER A 190 0.32 -24.56 -10.02
N SER A 191 -0.87 -24.87 -10.53
CA SER A 191 -2.19 -24.41 -10.07
C SER A 191 -2.38 -24.44 -8.56
N ILE A 192 -2.86 -23.32 -8.00
CA ILE A 192 -3.16 -23.17 -6.57
C ILE A 192 -4.54 -23.78 -6.28
N ASP A 193 -4.59 -24.76 -5.37
CA ASP A 193 -5.84 -25.32 -4.86
C ASP A 193 -6.48 -24.34 -3.84
N THR A 194 -7.59 -23.70 -4.25
CA THR A 194 -8.31 -22.68 -3.49
C THR A 194 -8.92 -23.20 -2.19
N LEU A 195 -9.32 -24.47 -2.10
CA LEU A 195 -9.92 -25.06 -0.89
C LEU A 195 -8.93 -25.16 0.27
N SER A 196 -7.66 -25.40 0.00
CA SER A 196 -6.61 -25.39 1.02
C SER A 196 -6.39 -24.01 1.67
N PHE A 197 -6.67 -22.94 0.96
CA PHE A 197 -6.47 -21.56 1.43
C PHE A 197 -7.40 -21.19 2.59
N PHE A 198 -8.70 -21.51 2.47
CA PHE A 198 -9.69 -21.24 3.54
C PHE A 198 -9.43 -22.05 4.80
N LYS A 199 -8.95 -23.30 4.66
CA LYS A 199 -8.62 -24.15 5.83
C LYS A 199 -7.44 -23.58 6.62
N ILE A 200 -6.45 -23.00 5.96
CA ILE A 200 -5.27 -22.38 6.58
C ILE A 200 -5.65 -21.12 7.35
N ILE A 201 -6.52 -20.28 6.81
CA ILE A 201 -6.99 -19.05 7.46
C ILE A 201 -7.74 -19.33 8.75
N SER A 202 -8.42 -20.48 8.84
CA SER A 202 -9.20 -20.86 10.03
C SER A 202 -8.35 -21.29 11.23
N GLU A 203 -7.04 -21.54 11.07
CA GLU A 203 -6.16 -21.80 12.22
C GLU A 203 -6.13 -20.59 13.17
N ASN A 204 -6.45 -20.78 14.45
CA ASN A 204 -6.59 -19.72 15.45
C ASN A 204 -5.39 -18.75 15.51
N LYS A 205 -4.15 -19.27 15.41
CA LYS A 205 -2.95 -18.44 15.45
C LYS A 205 -2.81 -17.58 14.20
N ILE A 206 -3.08 -18.14 13.02
CA ILE A 206 -2.99 -17.44 11.74
C ILE A 206 -4.06 -16.36 11.67
N PHE A 207 -5.28 -16.63 12.09
CA PHE A 207 -6.33 -15.62 12.18
C PHE A 207 -5.90 -14.41 13.02
N ASN A 208 -5.28 -14.63 14.19
CA ASN A 208 -4.81 -13.52 15.04
C ASN A 208 -3.78 -12.63 14.33
N TYR A 209 -2.89 -13.20 13.51
CA TYR A 209 -1.90 -12.45 12.75
C TYR A 209 -2.55 -11.67 11.59
N LEU A 210 -3.47 -12.31 10.87
CA LEU A 210 -4.23 -11.65 9.81
C LEU A 210 -5.11 -10.52 10.34
N PHE A 211 -5.74 -10.73 11.49
CA PHE A 211 -6.56 -9.69 12.14
C PHE A 211 -5.72 -8.52 12.65
N ALA A 212 -4.54 -8.79 13.24
CA ALA A 212 -3.59 -7.73 13.59
C ALA A 212 -3.14 -6.92 12.37
N ASN A 213 -2.92 -7.58 11.24
CA ASN A 213 -2.57 -6.93 9.98
C ASN A 213 -3.74 -6.10 9.40
N PHE A 214 -4.97 -6.60 9.53
CA PHE A 214 -6.18 -5.83 9.18
C PHE A 214 -6.31 -4.55 10.02
N LEU A 215 -6.05 -4.62 11.33
CA LEU A 215 -6.09 -3.45 12.22
C LEU A 215 -5.01 -2.41 11.83
N LEU A 216 -3.78 -2.86 11.56
CA LEU A 216 -2.72 -2.00 11.05
C LEU A 216 -3.15 -1.29 9.75
N ALA A 217 -3.71 -2.08 8.82
CA ALA A 217 -4.15 -1.62 7.52
C ALA A 217 -5.31 -0.62 7.60
N SER A 218 -6.24 -0.80 8.54
CA SER A 218 -7.35 0.12 8.76
C SER A 218 -6.87 1.52 9.14
N GLY A 219 -5.90 1.61 10.07
CA GLY A 219 -5.29 2.88 10.45
C GLY A 219 -4.41 3.49 9.35
N PHE A 220 -3.70 2.65 8.60
CA PHE A 220 -2.94 3.12 7.43
C PHE A 220 -3.88 3.71 6.37
N GLY A 221 -4.99 3.04 6.08
CA GLY A 221 -5.97 3.48 5.08
C GLY A 221 -6.59 4.83 5.41
N VAL A 222 -7.00 5.06 6.66
CA VAL A 222 -7.60 6.34 7.07
C VAL A 222 -6.61 7.49 6.94
N VAL A 223 -5.34 7.28 7.30
CA VAL A 223 -4.32 8.32 7.20
C VAL A 223 -3.99 8.59 5.72
N MET A 224 -3.71 7.57 4.92
CA MET A 224 -3.31 7.77 3.52
C MET A 224 -4.41 8.39 2.66
N ASN A 225 -5.68 8.15 2.96
CA ASN A 225 -6.80 8.63 2.14
C ASN A 225 -7.43 9.94 2.64
N PHE A 226 -7.30 10.29 3.92
CA PHE A 226 -7.99 11.46 4.46
C PHE A 226 -7.08 12.53 5.09
N LEU A 227 -5.80 12.20 5.35
CA LEU A 227 -4.86 13.14 5.98
C LEU A 227 -4.66 14.42 5.14
N SER A 228 -4.58 14.29 3.81
CA SER A 228 -4.41 15.44 2.92
C SER A 228 -5.56 16.45 3.04
N LEU A 229 -6.80 15.98 3.12
CA LEU A 229 -7.98 16.81 3.34
C LEU A 229 -7.98 17.46 4.72
N PHE A 230 -7.67 16.66 5.74
CA PHE A 230 -7.61 17.16 7.11
C PHE A 230 -6.57 18.27 7.27
N LEU A 231 -5.36 18.07 6.74
CA LEU A 231 -4.29 19.06 6.82
C LEU A 231 -4.60 20.31 5.98
N LYS A 232 -5.22 20.16 4.78
CA LYS A 232 -5.70 21.28 3.98
C LYS A 232 -6.67 22.15 4.77
N ASN A 233 -7.65 21.54 5.47
CA ASN A 233 -8.62 22.27 6.28
C ASN A 233 -7.98 23.03 7.44
N ASN A 234 -6.81 22.59 7.92
CA ASN A 234 -6.02 23.27 8.94
C ASN A 234 -4.90 24.18 8.36
N SER A 235 -4.91 24.43 7.04
CA SER A 235 -3.88 25.24 6.34
C SER A 235 -2.46 24.68 6.51
N LEU A 236 -2.32 23.36 6.61
CA LEU A 236 -1.05 22.65 6.77
C LEU A 236 -0.71 21.83 5.52
N SER A 237 0.57 21.78 5.17
CA SER A 237 1.08 20.99 4.03
C SER A 237 1.20 19.52 4.41
N VAL A 238 0.70 18.64 3.54
CA VAL A 238 0.83 17.19 3.67
C VAL A 238 2.23 16.70 3.30
N GLY A 239 3.00 17.49 2.54
CA GLY A 239 4.37 17.15 2.15
C GLY A 239 5.29 16.88 3.34
N PHE A 240 5.14 17.61 4.45
CA PHE A 240 5.91 17.35 5.68
C PHE A 240 5.67 15.95 6.23
N PHE A 241 4.43 15.45 6.15
CA PHE A 241 4.11 14.08 6.55
C PHE A 241 4.85 13.06 5.67
N PHE A 242 4.73 13.16 4.34
CA PHE A 242 5.29 12.16 3.43
C PHE A 242 6.82 12.16 3.42
N ILE A 243 7.48 13.32 3.61
CA ILE A 243 8.94 13.41 3.77
C ILE A 243 9.37 12.62 5.01
N ALA A 244 8.82 12.96 6.17
CA ALA A 244 9.18 12.32 7.43
C ALA A 244 8.82 10.82 7.42
N TYR A 245 7.64 10.46 6.88
CA TYR A 245 7.19 9.08 6.70
C TYR A 245 8.20 8.23 5.93
N SER A 246 8.63 8.69 4.75
CA SER A 246 9.53 7.90 3.91
C SER A 246 10.91 7.73 4.51
N ILE A 247 11.44 8.78 5.14
CA ILE A 247 12.74 8.72 5.84
C ILE A 247 12.66 7.72 6.98
N VAL A 248 11.65 7.85 7.85
CA VAL A 248 11.53 7.01 9.05
C VAL A 248 11.25 5.56 8.68
N VAL A 249 10.36 5.28 7.71
CA VAL A 249 10.08 3.90 7.26
C VAL A 249 11.34 3.26 6.68
N SER A 250 12.10 3.98 5.85
CA SER A 250 13.33 3.44 5.25
C SER A 250 14.40 3.15 6.31
N LEU A 251 14.66 4.10 7.21
CA LEU A 251 15.64 3.92 8.29
C LEU A 251 15.23 2.81 9.25
N SER A 252 13.96 2.75 9.63
CA SER A 252 13.45 1.72 10.54
C SER A 252 13.61 0.32 9.96
N ARG A 253 13.32 0.12 8.67
CA ARG A 253 13.47 -1.17 8.01
C ARG A 253 14.93 -1.61 7.90
N ILE A 254 15.84 -0.68 7.64
CA ILE A 254 17.28 -0.98 7.52
C ILE A 254 17.90 -1.27 8.89
N PHE A 255 17.63 -0.44 9.89
CA PHE A 255 18.38 -0.48 11.15
C PHE A 255 17.68 -1.19 12.31
N LEU A 256 16.34 -1.20 12.34
CA LEU A 256 15.58 -1.74 13.48
C LEU A 256 15.04 -3.15 13.24
N SER A 257 14.65 -3.51 11.99
CA SER A 257 13.99 -4.78 11.72
C SER A 257 14.82 -6.00 12.14
N SER A 258 16.15 -5.94 12.02
CA SER A 258 17.07 -7.00 12.38
C SER A 258 17.44 -7.07 13.86
N ARG A 259 17.17 -6.01 14.64
CA ARG A 259 17.58 -5.92 16.06
C ARG A 259 16.56 -6.51 17.04
N PHE A 260 15.34 -6.81 16.60
CA PHE A 260 14.33 -7.38 17.47
C PHE A 260 14.44 -8.91 17.49
N SER A 261 14.68 -9.49 18.68
CA SER A 261 14.67 -10.93 18.90
C SER A 261 13.29 -11.52 18.59
N SER A 262 13.25 -12.77 18.15
CA SER A 262 12.00 -13.52 17.87
C SER A 262 11.15 -13.77 19.11
N ASP A 263 11.74 -13.65 20.33
CA ASP A 263 11.04 -13.92 21.56
C ASP A 263 9.88 -12.97 21.80
N LYS A 264 8.72 -13.56 22.07
CA LYS A 264 7.46 -12.83 22.34
C LYS A 264 7.09 -11.80 21.26
N LEU A 265 7.43 -12.10 20.00
CA LEU A 265 7.28 -11.17 18.86
C LEU A 265 5.82 -10.67 18.75
N PHE A 266 4.82 -11.52 18.99
CA PHE A 266 3.41 -11.11 18.94
C PHE A 266 3.06 -10.06 20.02
N ASN A 267 3.65 -10.12 21.22
CA ASN A 267 3.45 -9.07 22.22
C ASN A 267 4.06 -7.73 21.78
N LYS A 268 5.22 -7.77 21.12
CA LYS A 268 5.84 -6.55 20.54
C LYS A 268 4.96 -5.94 19.45
N ILE A 269 4.33 -6.78 18.62
CA ILE A 269 3.35 -6.35 17.62
C ILE A 269 2.17 -5.64 18.29
N LEU A 270 1.60 -6.19 19.36
CA LEU A 270 0.48 -5.57 20.07
C LEU A 270 0.87 -4.23 20.70
N ILE A 271 2.07 -4.10 21.26
CA ILE A 271 2.58 -2.83 21.80
C ILE A 271 2.72 -1.80 20.67
N MET A 272 3.33 -2.18 19.54
CA MET A 272 3.49 -1.29 18.39
C MET A 272 2.14 -0.86 17.78
N LEU A 273 1.16 -1.79 17.71
CA LEU A 273 -0.20 -1.45 17.29
C LEU A 273 -0.89 -0.49 18.26
N SER A 274 -0.65 -0.62 19.57
CA SER A 274 -1.20 0.31 20.56
C SER A 274 -0.61 1.72 20.40
N LEU A 275 0.69 1.83 20.19
CA LEU A 275 1.35 3.10 19.91
C LEU A 275 0.91 3.69 18.56
N PHE A 276 0.71 2.84 17.55
CA PHE A 276 0.17 3.23 16.26
C PHE A 276 -1.26 3.79 16.39
N SER A 277 -2.12 3.10 17.14
CA SER A 277 -3.48 3.57 17.46
C SER A 277 -3.45 4.93 18.18
N LEU A 278 -2.57 5.09 19.18
CA LEU A 278 -2.41 6.34 19.91
C LEU A 278 -1.96 7.49 18.99
N SER A 279 -1.07 7.22 18.04
CA SER A 279 -0.65 8.26 17.09
C SER A 279 -1.83 8.79 16.27
N ILE A 280 -2.71 7.91 15.80
CA ILE A 280 -3.92 8.30 15.05
C ILE A 280 -4.91 9.06 15.93
N PHE A 281 -5.04 8.66 17.22
CA PHE A 281 -5.89 9.37 18.17
C PHE A 281 -5.46 10.82 18.38
N MET A 282 -4.17 11.11 18.25
CA MET A 282 -3.61 12.45 18.44
C MET A 282 -3.76 13.37 17.23
N LEU A 283 -4.16 12.83 16.05
CA LEU A 283 -4.32 13.63 14.82
C LEU A 283 -5.19 14.89 14.97
N PRO A 284 -6.36 14.86 15.63
CA PRO A 284 -7.21 16.03 15.82
C PRO A 284 -6.54 17.20 16.54
N TYR A 285 -5.45 16.95 17.26
CA TYR A 285 -4.76 17.96 18.06
C TYR A 285 -3.57 18.61 17.33
N ILE A 286 -3.34 18.24 16.06
CA ILE A 286 -2.29 18.82 15.22
C ILE A 286 -2.69 20.23 14.82
N GLY A 287 -1.86 21.22 15.21
CA GLY A 287 -2.06 22.64 14.88
C GLY A 287 -0.89 23.29 14.15
N THR A 288 0.28 22.66 14.15
CA THR A 288 1.49 23.22 13.55
C THR A 288 2.20 22.24 12.61
N LYS A 289 3.08 22.77 11.73
CA LYS A 289 3.93 21.92 10.88
C LYS A 289 4.84 20.98 11.68
N TYR A 290 5.23 21.36 12.88
CA TYR A 290 6.07 20.53 13.76
C TYR A 290 5.27 19.34 14.29
N ASP A 291 4.00 19.54 14.63
CA ASP A 291 3.11 18.45 15.06
C ASP A 291 2.90 17.43 13.94
N VAL A 292 2.79 17.88 12.68
CA VAL A 292 2.71 17.00 11.51
C VAL A 292 3.95 16.12 11.40
N VAL A 293 5.14 16.69 11.59
CA VAL A 293 6.41 15.94 11.55
C VAL A 293 6.51 14.95 12.71
N ILE A 294 6.17 15.37 13.93
CA ILE A 294 6.18 14.51 15.12
C ILE A 294 5.20 13.34 14.92
N PHE A 295 3.96 13.64 14.52
CA PHE A 295 2.97 12.62 14.18
C PHE A 295 3.52 11.64 13.14
N SER A 296 4.09 12.17 12.04
CA SER A 296 4.65 11.34 10.98
C SER A 296 5.74 10.40 11.48
N ILE A 297 6.63 10.87 12.35
CA ILE A 297 7.70 10.04 12.95
C ILE A 297 7.10 8.89 13.76
N PHE A 298 6.17 9.18 14.68
CA PHE A 298 5.54 8.15 15.51
C PHE A 298 4.72 7.15 14.69
N PHE A 299 3.87 7.63 13.79
CA PHE A 299 3.08 6.82 12.89
C PHE A 299 3.96 5.91 12.04
N SER A 300 4.98 6.46 11.42
CA SER A 300 5.87 5.73 10.51
C SER A 300 6.71 4.68 11.22
N LEU A 301 7.24 5.01 12.41
CA LEU A 301 8.05 4.09 13.20
C LEU A 301 7.24 2.86 13.60
N THR A 302 6.04 3.07 14.13
CA THR A 302 5.15 1.99 14.57
C THR A 302 4.64 1.16 13.40
N TYR A 303 4.20 1.81 12.31
CA TYR A 303 3.76 1.13 11.08
C TYR A 303 4.86 0.27 10.45
N SER A 304 6.07 0.81 10.31
CA SER A 304 7.16 0.18 9.56
C SER A 304 7.63 -1.15 10.15
N LEU A 305 7.46 -1.35 11.46
CA LEU A 305 7.91 -2.54 12.18
C LEU A 305 6.85 -3.64 12.25
N VAL A 306 5.57 -3.27 12.30
CA VAL A 306 4.48 -4.25 12.52
C VAL A 306 4.35 -5.21 11.34
N TYR A 307 4.34 -4.72 10.10
CA TYR A 307 4.17 -5.58 8.93
C TYR A 307 5.31 -6.61 8.75
N PRO A 308 6.61 -6.24 8.83
CA PRO A 308 7.69 -7.22 8.81
C PRO A 308 7.61 -8.25 9.94
N PHE A 309 7.23 -7.83 11.14
CA PHE A 309 7.07 -8.75 12.27
C PHE A 309 5.92 -9.73 12.06
N LEU A 310 4.78 -9.26 11.55
CA LEU A 310 3.65 -10.13 11.19
C LEU A 310 4.04 -11.12 10.09
N SER A 311 4.73 -10.67 9.06
CA SER A 311 5.23 -11.55 7.99
C SER A 311 6.17 -12.62 8.55
N SER A 312 7.13 -12.22 9.38
CA SER A 312 8.10 -13.13 9.99
C SER A 312 7.41 -14.22 10.85
N ILE A 313 6.51 -13.83 11.75
CA ILE A 313 5.84 -14.78 12.64
C ILE A 313 4.86 -15.70 11.90
N THR A 314 4.22 -15.21 10.85
CA THR A 314 3.26 -15.97 10.06
C THR A 314 3.96 -17.03 9.20
N LEU A 315 5.15 -16.73 8.69
CA LEU A 315 5.92 -17.61 7.81
C LEU A 315 6.88 -18.53 8.56
N SER A 316 7.17 -18.26 9.82
CA SER A 316 8.12 -19.03 10.63
C SER A 316 7.72 -20.50 10.74
N GLY A 317 8.67 -21.40 10.42
CA GLY A 317 8.48 -22.86 10.53
C GLY A 317 7.53 -23.48 9.49
N LYS A 318 7.13 -22.73 8.44
CA LYS A 318 6.23 -23.22 7.39
C LYS A 318 6.99 -23.64 6.13
N SER A 319 6.46 -24.61 5.39
CA SER A 319 7.04 -25.04 4.10
C SER A 319 7.01 -23.94 3.06
N LYS A 320 7.88 -24.00 2.03
CA LYS A 320 7.94 -22.98 0.97
C LYS A 320 6.60 -22.81 0.24
N SER A 321 5.91 -23.90 -0.06
CA SER A 321 4.60 -23.88 -0.74
C SER A 321 3.52 -23.21 0.11
N LEU A 322 3.54 -23.41 1.44
CA LEU A 322 2.61 -22.79 2.38
C LEU A 322 2.94 -21.31 2.63
N SER A 323 4.21 -20.95 2.61
CA SER A 323 4.68 -19.58 2.83
C SER A 323 4.12 -18.59 1.79
N GLY A 324 4.05 -18.97 0.52
CA GLY A 324 3.45 -18.16 -0.53
C GLY A 324 1.96 -17.88 -0.29
N ARG A 325 1.21 -18.91 0.13
CA ARG A 325 -0.23 -18.79 0.46
C ARG A 325 -0.47 -17.89 1.66
N LEU A 326 0.33 -18.04 2.71
CA LEU A 326 0.24 -17.22 3.92
C LEU A 326 0.59 -15.74 3.64
N PHE A 327 1.58 -15.50 2.79
CA PHE A 327 1.92 -14.16 2.35
C PHE A 327 0.78 -13.52 1.54
N GLY A 328 0.15 -14.30 0.66
CA GLY A 328 -1.08 -13.89 -0.05
C GLY A 328 -2.22 -13.54 0.90
N ALA A 329 -2.44 -14.34 1.97
CA ALA A 329 -3.45 -14.06 2.97
C ALA A 329 -3.15 -12.77 3.76
N LEU A 330 -1.88 -12.51 4.11
CA LEU A 330 -1.46 -11.25 4.73
C LEU A 330 -1.75 -10.05 3.82
N ASN A 331 -1.37 -10.12 2.55
CA ASN A 331 -1.65 -9.04 1.60
C ASN A 331 -3.16 -8.82 1.41
N CYS A 332 -3.94 -9.88 1.35
CA CYS A 332 -5.40 -9.80 1.25
C CYS A 332 -5.99 -9.13 2.51
N SER A 333 -5.60 -9.54 3.71
CA SER A 333 -6.08 -8.94 4.96
C SER A 333 -5.70 -7.46 5.07
N PHE A 334 -4.49 -7.09 4.62
CA PHE A 334 -4.05 -5.70 4.56
C PHE A 334 -4.92 -4.88 3.59
N SER A 335 -5.10 -5.38 2.38
CA SER A 335 -5.89 -4.68 1.36
C SER A 335 -7.36 -4.53 1.77
N ILE A 336 -7.96 -5.57 2.39
CA ILE A 336 -9.32 -5.47 2.94
C ILE A 336 -9.37 -4.39 4.05
N GLY A 337 -8.39 -4.40 4.96
CA GLY A 337 -8.30 -3.41 6.04
C GLY A 337 -8.22 -1.98 5.52
N VAL A 338 -7.34 -1.71 4.55
CA VAL A 338 -7.23 -0.38 3.94
C VAL A 338 -8.55 0.05 3.31
N ASN A 339 -9.09 -0.76 2.40
CA ASN A 339 -10.16 -0.28 1.50
C ASN A 339 -11.56 -0.35 2.13
N LEU A 340 -11.89 -1.43 2.85
CA LEU A 340 -13.18 -1.53 3.54
C LEU A 340 -13.30 -0.47 4.62
N MET A 341 -12.22 -0.24 5.38
CA MET A 341 -12.26 0.77 6.43
C MET A 341 -12.21 2.20 5.88
N THR A 342 -11.51 2.46 4.77
CA THR A 342 -11.58 3.76 4.09
C THR A 342 -13.01 4.10 3.69
N LEU A 343 -13.75 3.13 3.16
CA LEU A 343 -15.17 3.31 2.81
C LEU A 343 -15.98 3.70 4.06
N LEU A 344 -15.88 2.95 5.14
CA LEU A 344 -16.61 3.22 6.39
C LEU A 344 -16.20 4.57 7.00
N TYR A 345 -14.91 4.89 7.01
CA TYR A 345 -14.42 6.16 7.55
C TYR A 345 -14.84 7.37 6.73
N GLY A 346 -15.08 7.24 5.42
CA GLY A 346 -15.67 8.28 4.60
C GLY A 346 -17.06 8.67 5.11
N PHE A 347 -17.93 7.70 5.43
CA PHE A 347 -19.26 7.96 6.01
C PHE A 347 -19.16 8.57 7.41
N ILE A 348 -18.23 8.10 8.25
CA ILE A 348 -18.03 8.66 9.58
C ILE A 348 -17.56 10.13 9.48
N ALA A 349 -16.62 10.41 8.57
CA ALA A 349 -16.14 11.77 8.34
C ALA A 349 -17.23 12.71 7.85
N GLU A 350 -18.18 12.21 7.05
CA GLU A 350 -19.31 12.99 6.56
C GLU A 350 -20.25 13.40 7.69
N ILE A 351 -20.61 12.46 8.57
CA ILE A 351 -21.61 12.69 9.62
C ILE A 351 -21.01 13.43 10.81
N TRP A 352 -19.80 13.06 11.25
CA TRP A 352 -19.20 13.54 12.51
C TRP A 352 -17.88 14.30 12.33
N GLY A 353 -17.41 14.50 11.10
CA GLY A 353 -16.18 15.22 10.79
C GLY A 353 -14.90 14.38 10.94
N PHE A 354 -13.78 14.97 10.48
CA PHE A 354 -12.48 14.28 10.47
C PHE A 354 -11.95 13.95 11.87
N ASN A 355 -12.14 14.85 12.84
CA ASN A 355 -11.65 14.64 14.20
C ASN A 355 -12.23 13.36 14.81
N THR A 356 -13.56 13.23 14.74
CA THR A 356 -14.28 12.04 15.23
C THR A 356 -13.90 10.79 14.44
N MET A 357 -13.72 10.89 13.13
CA MET A 357 -13.30 9.79 12.28
C MET A 357 -11.94 9.22 12.71
N PHE A 358 -10.93 10.07 12.96
CA PHE A 358 -9.61 9.61 13.41
C PHE A 358 -9.67 8.99 14.80
N GLN A 359 -10.39 9.60 15.74
CA GLN A 359 -10.59 9.04 17.08
C GLN A 359 -11.33 7.70 17.02
N PHE A 360 -12.38 7.60 16.21
CA PHE A 360 -13.11 6.35 16.02
C PHE A 360 -12.22 5.25 15.41
N SER A 361 -11.42 5.58 14.40
CA SER A 361 -10.44 4.66 13.81
C SER A 361 -9.46 4.13 14.86
N SER A 362 -8.94 5.01 15.70
CA SER A 362 -8.06 4.62 16.82
C SER A 362 -8.78 3.70 17.81
N CYS A 363 -10.02 4.03 18.20
CA CYS A 363 -10.81 3.17 19.08
C CYS A 363 -11.05 1.77 18.50
N VAL A 364 -11.34 1.67 17.21
CA VAL A 364 -11.51 0.38 16.51
C VAL A 364 -10.23 -0.46 16.61
N ILE A 365 -9.08 0.15 16.36
CA ILE A 365 -7.79 -0.54 16.46
C ILE A 365 -7.55 -0.99 17.91
N PHE A 366 -7.78 -0.12 18.88
CA PHE A 366 -7.56 -0.42 20.30
C PHE A 366 -8.47 -1.55 20.81
N LEU A 367 -9.77 -1.53 20.45
CA LEU A 367 -10.71 -2.61 20.78
C LEU A 367 -10.30 -3.93 20.12
N GLY A 368 -9.83 -3.87 18.87
CA GLY A 368 -9.28 -5.03 18.19
C GLY A 368 -8.04 -5.61 18.89
N ILE A 369 -7.19 -4.77 19.46
CA ILE A 369 -6.04 -5.23 20.28
C ILE A 369 -6.51 -5.92 21.54
N ILE A 370 -7.49 -5.37 22.24
CA ILE A 370 -8.10 -6.01 23.44
C ILE A 370 -8.64 -7.40 23.07
N PHE A 371 -9.40 -7.49 21.98
CA PHE A 371 -9.89 -8.78 21.45
C PHE A 371 -8.76 -9.79 21.21
N LEU A 372 -7.65 -9.36 20.58
CA LEU A 372 -6.49 -10.21 20.36
C LEU A 372 -5.82 -10.69 21.66
N ILE A 373 -5.75 -9.83 22.67
CA ILE A 373 -5.19 -10.17 24.00
C ILE A 373 -6.05 -11.23 24.68
N VAL A 374 -7.37 -11.05 24.70
CA VAL A 374 -8.33 -11.98 25.30
C VAL A 374 -8.26 -13.33 24.59
N ARG A 375 -8.34 -13.33 23.26
CA ARG A 375 -8.28 -14.55 22.44
C ARG A 375 -6.95 -15.30 22.59
N LYS A 376 -5.84 -14.59 22.74
CA LYS A 376 -4.54 -15.23 23.00
C LYS A 376 -4.52 -16.00 24.30
N ARG A 377 -5.17 -15.48 25.36
CA ARG A 377 -5.27 -16.16 26.67
C ARG A 377 -6.11 -17.43 26.60
N SER A 378 -7.11 -17.48 25.72
CA SER A 378 -7.99 -18.67 25.56
C SER A 378 -7.36 -19.78 24.70
N THR A 379 -6.21 -19.52 24.06
CA THR A 379 -5.49 -20.51 23.20
C THR A 379 -4.20 -21.03 23.82
N ILE A 380 -3.86 -20.60 25.05
CA ILE A 380 -2.79 -21.13 25.91
C ILE A 380 -3.44 -22.04 26.96
#